data_9326d0b445fa1637c8b49020c1a651a2
#
_entry.id   9326d0b445fa1637c8b49020c1a651a2
#
_cell.length_a   1.000
_cell.length_b   1.000
_cell.length_c   1.000
_cell.angle_alpha   90.00
_cell.angle_beta   90.00
_cell.angle_gamma   90.00
#
_symmetry.space_group_name_H-M   'P 1'
#
loop_
_entity.id
_entity.type
_entity.pdbx_description
1 polymer ?
#
loop_
_entity_poly.entity_id
_entity_poly.type
_entity_poly.pdbx_seq_one_letter_code
_entity_poly.pdbx_strand_id
1 'polypeptide(L)'
;MDFEAYEGEVTYNLSEEYSMLRLKVAASERANTEDMILTIKADNNVVRTIELNKYTKPIYEEEIPINNCNLLTIKFNSPVYNYCIISDAFVYN
;
A
#
# COMPACT_ATOMS: atom_id res chain seq x y z
N MET A 1 7.63 0.37 -6.44
CA MET A 1 7.61 -0.94 -5.76
C MET A 1 6.43 -1.74 -6.27
N ASP A 2 6.64 -3.00 -6.54
CA ASP A 2 5.60 -3.87 -7.06
C ASP A 2 5.40 -5.07 -6.15
N PHE A 3 4.14 -5.49 -6.01
CA PHE A 3 3.81 -6.79 -5.46
C PHE A 3 3.37 -7.69 -6.60
N GLU A 4 4.03 -8.84 -6.74
CA GLU A 4 3.67 -9.90 -7.69
C GLU A 4 3.62 -11.19 -6.89
N ALA A 5 2.46 -11.47 -6.29
CA ALA A 5 2.38 -12.53 -5.29
C ALA A 5 0.94 -12.83 -4.89
N TYR A 6 0.78 -13.78 -3.98
CA TYR A 6 -0.44 -13.99 -3.18
C TYR A 6 -0.41 -13.10 -1.94
N GLU A 7 0.77 -12.90 -1.37
CA GLU A 7 0.94 -12.01 -0.22
C GLU A 7 2.37 -11.47 -0.20
N GLY A 8 2.52 -10.33 0.45
CA GLY A 8 3.80 -9.69 0.63
C GLY A 8 3.72 -8.64 1.70
N GLU A 9 4.86 -8.25 2.22
CA GLU A 9 4.93 -7.26 3.29
C GLU A 9 6.27 -6.55 3.26
N VAL A 10 6.24 -5.25 3.51
CA VAL A 10 7.46 -4.44 3.69
C VAL A 10 7.24 -3.51 4.87
N THR A 11 8.27 -3.36 5.71
CA THR A 11 8.23 -2.50 6.88
C THR A 11 9.40 -1.52 6.85
N TYR A 12 9.10 -0.26 7.14
CA TYR A 12 10.08 0.83 7.21
C TYR A 12 10.13 1.39 8.62
N ASN A 13 11.34 1.63 9.11
CA ASN A 13 11.52 2.35 10.38
C ASN A 13 11.60 3.85 10.08
N LEU A 14 10.61 4.61 10.52
CA LEU A 14 10.50 6.04 10.29
C LEU A 14 10.94 6.88 11.47
N SER A 15 11.30 6.25 12.59
CA SER A 15 11.83 6.92 13.79
C SER A 15 10.95 8.05 14.33
N GLU A 16 9.62 7.90 14.22
CA GLU A 16 8.64 8.88 14.71
C GLU A 16 8.75 10.28 14.09
N GLU A 17 9.36 10.40 12.89
CA GLU A 17 9.66 11.70 12.29
C GLU A 17 8.58 12.26 11.36
N TYR A 18 7.66 11.42 10.87
CA TYR A 18 6.74 11.83 9.80
C TYR A 18 5.28 11.61 10.17
N SER A 19 4.43 12.57 9.83
CA SER A 19 3.00 12.51 10.12
C SER A 19 2.14 11.97 8.97
N MET A 20 2.65 12.03 7.73
CA MET A 20 1.89 11.70 6.53
C MET A 20 2.68 10.80 5.59
N LEU A 21 1.92 9.94 4.89
CA LEU A 21 2.41 9.15 3.76
C LEU A 21 1.60 9.55 2.53
N ARG A 22 2.28 9.77 1.41
CA ARG A 22 1.64 9.92 0.11
C ARG A 22 2.15 8.82 -0.82
N LEU A 23 1.24 8.20 -1.57
CA LEU A 23 1.62 7.19 -2.55
C LEU A 23 0.61 7.14 -3.69
N LYS A 24 1.05 6.56 -4.80
CA LYS A 24 0.21 6.22 -5.94
C LYS A 24 0.10 4.71 -6.03
N VAL A 25 -1.10 4.21 -6.24
CA VAL A 25 -1.38 2.78 -6.30
C VAL A 25 -2.14 2.46 -7.58
N ALA A 26 -1.78 1.37 -8.21
CA ALA A 26 -2.49 0.89 -9.39
C ALA A 26 -2.47 -0.63 -9.47
N ALA A 27 -3.51 -1.19 -10.08
CA ALA A 27 -3.47 -2.57 -10.52
C ALA A 27 -2.64 -2.61 -11.80
N SER A 28 -1.72 -3.57 -11.89
CA SER A 28 -0.93 -3.78 -13.11
C SER A 28 -1.84 -4.26 -14.24
N GLU A 29 -1.41 -4.09 -15.50
CA GLU A 29 -2.09 -4.66 -16.66
C GLU A 29 -2.23 -6.18 -16.56
N ARG A 30 -1.37 -6.82 -15.79
CA ARG A 30 -1.37 -8.28 -15.56
C ARG A 30 -2.28 -8.69 -14.40
N ALA A 31 -2.92 -7.74 -13.72
CA ALA A 31 -3.75 -8.02 -12.56
C ALA A 31 -4.93 -8.93 -12.91
N ASN A 32 -5.34 -9.72 -11.91
CA ASN A 32 -6.47 -10.62 -12.02
C ASN A 32 -7.79 -9.88 -11.74
N THR A 33 -8.92 -10.53 -12.05
CA THR A 33 -10.25 -9.98 -11.77
C THR A 33 -10.62 -10.06 -10.28
N GLU A 34 -9.96 -10.94 -9.52
CA GLU A 34 -10.15 -11.05 -8.09
C GLU A 34 -9.56 -9.85 -7.35
N ASP A 35 -10.21 -9.45 -6.27
CA ASP A 35 -9.75 -8.33 -5.48
C ASP A 35 -8.46 -8.66 -4.72
N MET A 36 -7.50 -7.76 -4.81
CA MET A 36 -6.32 -7.75 -3.96
C MET A 36 -6.46 -6.64 -2.93
N ILE A 37 -5.87 -6.82 -1.76
CA ILE A 37 -6.00 -5.89 -0.64
C ILE A 37 -4.62 -5.38 -0.25
N LEU A 38 -4.49 -4.06 -0.23
CA LEU A 38 -3.31 -3.39 0.29
C LEU A 38 -3.66 -2.79 1.64
N THR A 39 -2.97 -3.21 2.68
CA THR A 39 -3.20 -2.73 4.05
C THR A 39 -2.00 -1.93 4.49
N ILE A 40 -2.24 -0.71 4.97
CA ILE A 40 -1.20 0.16 5.48
C ILE A 40 -1.37 0.30 6.97
N LYS A 41 -0.30 -0.01 7.71
CA LYS A 41 -0.30 0.01 9.17
C LYS A 41 0.75 0.99 9.69
N ALA A 42 0.36 1.74 10.70
CA ALA A 42 1.27 2.60 11.46
C ALA A 42 1.36 2.03 12.88
N ASP A 43 2.53 1.56 13.29
CA ASP A 43 2.75 0.88 14.58
C ASP A 43 1.72 -0.21 14.85
N ASN A 44 1.54 -1.12 13.88
CA ASN A 44 0.58 -2.23 13.91
C ASN A 44 -0.91 -1.85 13.88
N ASN A 45 -1.25 -0.57 13.78
CA ASN A 45 -2.63 -0.13 13.64
C ASN A 45 -2.94 0.11 12.17
N VAL A 46 -4.03 -0.48 11.66
CA VAL A 46 -4.47 -0.26 10.28
C VAL A 46 -4.92 1.19 10.13
N VAL A 47 -4.27 1.93 9.22
CA VAL A 47 -4.63 3.32 8.93
C VAL A 47 -5.29 3.48 7.58
N ARG A 48 -5.12 2.51 6.68
CA ARG A 48 -5.78 2.52 5.38
C ARG A 48 -5.86 1.11 4.80
N THR A 49 -6.98 0.80 4.14
CA THR A 49 -7.14 -0.41 3.35
C THR A 49 -7.57 -0.02 1.95
N ILE A 50 -6.88 -0.53 0.93
CA ILE A 50 -7.16 -0.24 -0.47
C ILE A 50 -7.43 -1.56 -1.19
N GLU A 51 -8.61 -1.66 -1.82
CA GLU A 51 -8.98 -2.83 -2.61
C GLU A 51 -8.85 -2.52 -4.10
N LEU A 52 -8.20 -3.41 -4.83
CA LEU A 52 -7.93 -3.26 -6.25
C LEU A 52 -8.21 -4.55 -6.99
N ASN A 53 -8.58 -4.42 -8.25
CA ASN A 53 -8.59 -5.54 -9.20
C ASN A 53 -8.26 -5.01 -10.59
N LYS A 54 -8.28 -5.90 -11.58
CA LYS A 54 -7.96 -5.58 -12.97
C LYS A 54 -8.71 -4.35 -13.51
N TYR A 55 -9.93 -4.09 -13.02
CA TYR A 55 -10.78 -3.02 -13.51
C TYR A 55 -10.69 -1.73 -12.70
N THR A 56 -9.91 -1.73 -11.63
CA THR A 56 -9.77 -0.55 -10.78
C THR A 56 -8.98 0.54 -11.51
N LYS A 57 -9.52 1.76 -11.51
CA LYS A 57 -8.79 2.90 -12.06
C LYS A 57 -7.61 3.24 -11.14
N PRO A 58 -6.49 3.74 -11.69
CA PRO A 58 -5.36 4.15 -10.86
C PRO A 58 -5.76 5.18 -9.81
N ILE A 59 -5.23 5.00 -8.60
CA ILE A 59 -5.36 5.97 -7.52
C ILE A 59 -4.08 6.81 -7.55
N TYR A 60 -4.19 8.08 -7.95
CA TYR A 60 -3.01 8.89 -8.22
C TYR A 60 -2.38 9.51 -6.99
N GLU A 61 -3.17 9.92 -6.00
CA GLU A 61 -2.65 10.56 -4.81
C GLU A 61 -3.45 10.16 -3.59
N GLU A 62 -3.00 9.11 -2.94
CA GLU A 62 -3.55 8.70 -1.65
C GLU A 62 -2.73 9.34 -0.55
N GLU A 63 -3.36 10.18 0.28
CA GLU A 63 -2.70 10.81 1.42
C GLU A 63 -3.20 10.14 2.69
N ILE A 64 -2.29 9.60 3.48
CA ILE A 64 -2.62 8.74 4.62
C ILE A 64 -1.94 9.26 5.87
N PRO A 65 -2.70 9.62 6.91
CA PRO A 65 -2.10 9.99 8.20
C PRO A 65 -1.41 8.78 8.83
N ILE A 66 -0.15 8.94 9.20
CA ILE A 66 0.63 7.90 9.88
C ILE A 66 1.08 8.31 11.28
N ASN A 67 0.72 9.53 11.70
CA ASN A 67 0.80 10.02 13.07
C ASN A 67 2.16 9.82 13.75
N ASN A 68 3.23 10.18 13.04
CA ASN A 68 4.61 10.05 13.56
C ASN A 68 4.92 8.64 14.06
N CYS A 69 4.52 7.62 13.29
CA CYS A 69 4.74 6.23 13.67
C CYS A 69 6.22 5.87 13.64
N ASN A 70 6.57 4.87 14.44
CA ASN A 70 7.90 4.29 14.43
C ASN A 70 8.06 3.33 13.24
N LEU A 71 7.11 2.43 13.07
CA LEU A 71 7.13 1.44 11.99
C LEU A 71 5.94 1.64 11.03
N LEU A 72 6.25 1.74 9.75
CA LEU A 72 5.26 1.78 8.68
C LEU A 72 5.29 0.46 7.94
N THR A 73 4.16 -0.23 7.87
CA THR A 73 4.04 -1.51 7.17
C THR A 73 3.06 -1.40 6.02
N ILE A 74 3.48 -1.91 4.86
CA ILE A 74 2.62 -2.05 3.68
C ILE A 74 2.48 -3.55 3.43
N LYS A 75 1.25 -4.05 3.55
CA LYS A 75 0.95 -5.48 3.42
C LYS A 75 0.02 -5.72 2.25
N PHE A 76 0.35 -6.72 1.45
CA PHE A 76 -0.41 -7.12 0.27
C PHE A 76 -0.97 -8.52 0.45
N ASN A 77 -2.26 -8.69 0.15
CA ASN A 77 -2.93 -10.00 0.17
C ASN A 77 -3.84 -10.15 -1.04
N SER A 78 -3.87 -11.34 -1.60
CA SER A 78 -4.79 -11.68 -2.68
C SER A 78 -5.13 -13.18 -2.64
N PRO A 79 -6.38 -13.57 -2.94
CA PRO A 79 -6.75 -14.99 -3.00
C PRO A 79 -6.15 -15.71 -4.22
N VAL A 80 -5.71 -14.95 -5.22
CA VAL A 80 -5.02 -15.46 -6.41
C VAL A 80 -3.72 -14.71 -6.60
N TYR A 81 -2.81 -15.26 -7.40
CA TYR A 81 -1.58 -14.54 -7.74
C TYR A 81 -1.95 -13.24 -8.45
N ASN A 82 -1.48 -12.12 -7.95
CA ASN A 82 -1.93 -10.83 -8.42
C ASN A 82 -0.77 -9.81 -8.50
N TYR A 83 -1.04 -8.66 -9.10
CA TYR A 83 0.00 -7.69 -9.47
C TYR A 83 -0.45 -6.28 -9.11
N CYS A 84 0.26 -5.64 -8.18
CA CYS A 84 -0.01 -4.28 -7.72
C CYS A 84 1.24 -3.41 -7.87
N ILE A 85 1.05 -2.17 -8.29
CA ILE A 85 2.14 -1.21 -8.46
C ILE A 85 1.96 -0.06 -7.48
N ILE A 86 3.01 0.22 -6.70
CA ILE A 86 3.06 1.38 -5.82
C ILE A 86 4.19 2.28 -6.32
N SER A 87 3.87 3.52 -6.62
CA SER A 87 4.84 4.48 -7.12
C SER A 87 4.77 5.80 -6.37
N ASP A 88 5.85 6.58 -6.49
CA ASP A 88 5.96 7.92 -5.89
C ASP A 88 5.59 7.95 -4.40
N ALA A 89 5.97 6.89 -3.67
CA ALA A 89 5.72 6.82 -2.25
C ALA A 89 6.74 7.65 -1.47
N PHE A 90 6.27 8.54 -0.61
CA PHE A 90 7.14 9.31 0.27
C PHE A 90 6.39 9.73 1.54
N VAL A 91 7.18 10.04 2.57
CA VAL A 91 6.67 10.49 3.86
C VAL A 91 7.01 11.98 4.08
N TYR A 92 6.14 12.69 4.80
CA TYR A 92 6.33 14.13 5.03
C TYR A 92 5.54 14.58 6.27
N ASN A 93 5.70 15.85 6.61
CA ASN A 93 4.97 16.49 7.71
C ASN A 93 3.99 17.54 7.20
#